data_4fbd2b5a01f77d20df8c525b3ae6a27c
#
_entry.id   4fbd2b5a01f77d20df8c525b3ae6a27c
#
_cell.length_a   1.000
_cell.length_b   1.000
_cell.length_c   1.000
_cell.angle_alpha   90.00
_cell.angle_beta   90.00
_cell.angle_gamma   90.00
#
_symmetry.space_group_name_H-M   'P 1'
#
loop_
_entity.id
_entity.type
_entity.pdbx_description
1 polymer ?
#
loop_
_entity_poly.entity_id
_entity_poly.type
_entity_poly.pdbx_seq_one_letter_code
_entity_poly.pdbx_strand_id
1 'polypeptide(L)'
;MALWRLGAIGNRGVEPATALATLKHYSHDHNQLARFWAVEGLAMLATPESIDTLLDILQNDPAPQIRERAATSLAKSGLLTGEQRLTAVPQLLNLLDDDSVDESTKSLVCSTLETITGASYGKNARAWRDWWAHHDRPEKRTHPPRGLTQT
;
A
#
# COMPACT_ATOMS: atom_id res chain seq x y z
N MET A 1 9.59 -5.68 -17.91
CA MET A 1 8.68 -6.82 -18.24
C MET A 1 8.92 -8.03 -17.35
N ALA A 2 10.16 -8.50 -17.20
CA ALA A 2 10.47 -9.69 -16.39
C ALA A 2 10.12 -9.52 -14.91
N LEU A 3 10.32 -8.34 -14.33
CA LEU A 3 10.05 -8.06 -12.91
C LEU A 3 8.55 -8.16 -12.56
N TRP A 4 7.69 -7.73 -13.47
CA TRP A 4 6.25 -7.87 -13.29
C TRP A 4 5.84 -9.35 -13.22
N ARG A 5 6.38 -10.14 -14.13
CA ARG A 5 6.11 -11.59 -14.17
C ARG A 5 6.64 -12.28 -12.91
N LEU A 6 7.78 -11.85 -12.43
CA LEU A 6 8.37 -12.40 -11.20
C LEU A 6 7.41 -12.22 -10.02
N GLY A 7 6.82 -11.04 -9.88
CA GLY A 7 5.80 -10.78 -8.87
C GLY A 7 4.59 -11.68 -9.01
N ALA A 8 4.08 -11.82 -10.22
CA ALA A 8 2.92 -12.66 -10.53
C ALA A 8 3.18 -14.14 -10.20
N ILE A 9 4.37 -14.64 -10.52
CA ILE A 9 4.79 -16.01 -10.23
C ILE A 9 4.92 -16.22 -8.71
N GLY A 10 5.54 -15.27 -8.02
CA GLY A 10 5.65 -15.29 -6.56
C GLY A 10 4.30 -15.30 -5.87
N ASN A 11 3.33 -14.56 -6.40
CA ASN A 11 1.96 -14.54 -5.88
C ASN A 11 1.30 -15.92 -5.95
N ARG A 12 1.68 -16.74 -6.92
CA ARG A 12 1.20 -18.12 -7.05
C ARG A 12 1.92 -19.11 -6.13
N GLY A 13 2.82 -18.64 -5.29
CA GLY A 13 3.54 -19.44 -4.33
C GLY A 13 4.86 -20.00 -4.81
N VAL A 14 5.34 -19.60 -6.00
CA VAL A 14 6.64 -20.03 -6.52
C VAL A 14 7.72 -19.07 -6.02
N GLU A 15 8.53 -19.55 -5.08
CA GLU A 15 9.67 -18.82 -4.49
C GLU A 15 9.35 -17.35 -4.16
N PRO A 16 8.29 -17.08 -3.37
CA PRO A 16 7.88 -15.69 -3.11
C PRO A 16 8.94 -14.88 -2.38
N ALA A 17 9.73 -15.50 -1.52
CA ALA A 17 10.82 -14.81 -0.81
C ALA A 17 11.92 -14.35 -1.77
N THR A 18 12.26 -15.18 -2.75
CA THR A 18 13.24 -14.82 -3.79
C THR A 18 12.69 -13.71 -4.68
N ALA A 19 11.41 -13.79 -5.06
CA ALA A 19 10.75 -12.74 -5.83
C ALA A 19 10.79 -11.41 -5.08
N LEU A 20 10.46 -11.41 -3.79
CA LEU A 20 10.49 -10.19 -2.96
C LEU A 20 11.91 -9.60 -2.90
N ALA A 21 12.92 -10.42 -2.63
CA ALA A 21 14.30 -9.96 -2.54
C ALA A 21 14.77 -9.31 -3.85
N THR A 22 14.46 -9.93 -4.98
CA THR A 22 14.80 -9.41 -6.30
C THR A 22 14.10 -8.09 -6.59
N LEU A 23 12.79 -8.02 -6.31
CA LEU A 23 12.01 -6.81 -6.52
C LEU A 23 12.49 -5.65 -5.63
N LYS A 24 12.81 -5.93 -4.37
CA LYS A 24 13.41 -4.93 -3.48
C LYS A 24 14.74 -4.40 -4.02
N HIS A 25 15.58 -5.29 -4.53
CA HIS A 25 16.85 -4.90 -5.13
C HIS A 25 16.63 -3.90 -6.27
N TYR A 26 15.74 -4.22 -7.21
CA TYR A 26 15.47 -3.35 -8.36
C TYR A 26 14.69 -2.09 -8.01
N SER A 27 14.01 -2.06 -6.88
CA SER A 27 13.33 -0.84 -6.39
C SER A 27 14.32 0.27 -6.01
N HIS A 28 15.59 -0.05 -5.86
CA HIS A 28 16.67 0.90 -5.60
C HIS A 28 17.62 1.09 -6.79
N ASP A 29 17.28 0.58 -7.96
CA ASP A 29 18.10 0.70 -9.16
C ASP A 29 18.21 2.17 -9.59
N HIS A 30 19.36 2.54 -10.17
CA HIS A 30 19.57 3.90 -10.70
C HIS A 30 18.65 4.20 -11.88
N ASN A 31 18.25 3.19 -12.63
CA ASN A 31 17.38 3.33 -13.78
C ASN A 31 15.91 3.45 -13.32
N GLN A 32 15.29 4.57 -13.64
CA GLN A 32 13.89 4.82 -13.26
C GLN A 32 12.93 3.77 -13.83
N LEU A 33 13.18 3.30 -15.06
CA LEU A 33 12.33 2.28 -15.68
C LEU A 33 12.43 0.94 -14.92
N ALA A 34 13.62 0.57 -14.45
CA ALA A 34 13.78 -0.61 -13.61
C ALA A 34 13.00 -0.48 -12.30
N ARG A 35 13.04 0.69 -11.67
CA ARG A 35 12.25 0.97 -10.47
C ARG A 35 10.74 0.90 -10.73
N PHE A 36 10.30 1.41 -11.88
CA PHE A 36 8.89 1.30 -12.31
C PHE A 36 8.46 -0.16 -12.38
N TRP A 37 9.21 -1.01 -13.06
CA TRP A 37 8.86 -2.43 -13.17
C TRP A 37 8.95 -3.17 -11.85
N ALA A 38 9.83 -2.73 -10.94
CA ALA A 38 9.87 -3.27 -9.58
C ALA A 38 8.57 -2.96 -8.81
N VAL A 39 8.05 -1.74 -8.94
CA VAL A 39 6.75 -1.36 -8.34
C VAL A 39 5.63 -2.24 -8.90
N GLU A 40 5.59 -2.43 -10.22
CA GLU A 40 4.59 -3.30 -10.86
C GLU A 40 4.68 -4.74 -10.34
N GLY A 41 5.90 -5.26 -10.19
CA GLY A 41 6.13 -6.60 -9.66
C GLY A 41 5.70 -6.73 -8.20
N LEU A 42 5.99 -5.75 -7.37
CA LEU A 42 5.57 -5.73 -5.96
C LEU A 42 4.05 -5.74 -5.83
N ALA A 43 3.36 -4.98 -6.68
CA ALA A 43 1.90 -4.96 -6.71
C ALA A 43 1.32 -6.31 -7.12
N MET A 44 2.00 -7.04 -7.99
CA MET A 44 1.58 -8.39 -8.42
C MET A 44 1.93 -9.45 -7.39
N LEU A 45 3.03 -9.29 -6.65
CA LEU A 45 3.41 -10.21 -5.57
C LEU A 45 2.40 -10.17 -4.42
N ALA A 46 1.98 -8.98 -4.03
CA ALA A 46 0.87 -8.73 -3.11
C ALA A 46 1.02 -9.42 -1.75
N THR A 47 2.21 -9.33 -1.15
CA THR A 47 2.47 -9.81 0.21
C THR A 47 2.49 -8.64 1.21
N PRO A 48 2.41 -8.89 2.52
CA PRO A 48 2.58 -7.83 3.51
C PRO A 48 3.88 -7.05 3.33
N GLU A 49 4.97 -7.73 3.00
CA GLU A 49 6.28 -7.12 2.76
C GLU A 49 6.27 -6.28 1.49
N SER A 50 5.48 -6.66 0.48
CA SER A 50 5.27 -5.83 -0.72
C SER A 50 4.65 -4.49 -0.35
N ILE A 51 3.67 -4.49 0.56
CA ILE A 51 3.01 -3.26 1.03
C ILE A 51 4.01 -2.35 1.72
N ASP A 52 4.82 -2.87 2.60
CA ASP A 52 5.86 -2.09 3.31
C ASP A 52 6.84 -1.47 2.31
N THR A 53 7.26 -2.22 1.31
CA THR A 53 8.18 -1.73 0.27
C THR A 53 7.52 -0.66 -0.61
N LEU A 54 6.26 -0.85 -0.97
CA LEU A 54 5.50 0.16 -1.75
C LEU A 54 5.33 1.46 -0.95
N LEU A 55 5.09 1.38 0.35
CA LEU A 55 5.01 2.55 1.23
C LEU A 55 6.34 3.30 1.29
N ASP A 56 7.44 2.57 1.38
CA ASP A 56 8.78 3.16 1.35
C ASP A 56 9.05 3.89 0.02
N ILE A 57 8.69 3.27 -1.09
CA ILE A 57 8.85 3.88 -2.42
C ILE A 57 7.98 5.14 -2.55
N LEU A 58 6.74 5.11 -2.08
CA LEU A 58 5.84 6.26 -2.10
C LEU A 58 6.45 7.44 -1.34
N GLN A 59 7.10 7.18 -0.22
CA GLN A 59 7.70 8.21 0.62
C GLN A 59 9.04 8.71 0.08
N ASN A 60 9.89 7.82 -0.42
CA ASN A 60 11.32 8.09 -0.58
C ASN A 60 11.86 8.03 -2.01
N ASP A 61 11.11 7.54 -3.00
CA ASP A 61 11.64 7.48 -4.37
C ASP A 61 11.90 8.91 -4.88
N PRO A 62 13.07 9.15 -5.51
CA PRO A 62 13.41 10.48 -6.01
C PRO A 62 12.52 10.97 -7.16
N ALA A 63 11.89 10.05 -7.90
CA ALA A 63 11.06 10.41 -9.05
C ALA A 63 9.59 10.52 -8.64
N PRO A 64 8.94 11.68 -8.87
CA PRO A 64 7.51 11.83 -8.55
C PRO A 64 6.63 10.80 -9.23
N GLN A 65 6.95 10.40 -10.47
CA GLN A 65 6.20 9.40 -11.23
C GLN A 65 6.24 8.02 -10.57
N ILE A 66 7.35 7.67 -9.95
CA ILE A 66 7.49 6.39 -9.24
C ILE A 66 6.73 6.44 -7.92
N ARG A 67 6.78 7.55 -7.17
CA ARG A 67 5.98 7.73 -5.97
C ARG A 67 4.49 7.60 -6.29
N GLU A 68 4.04 8.25 -7.36
CA GLU A 68 2.65 8.18 -7.83
C GLU A 68 2.26 6.75 -8.21
N ARG A 69 3.16 6.01 -8.87
CA ARG A 69 2.89 4.63 -9.26
C ARG A 69 2.76 3.71 -8.05
N ALA A 70 3.61 3.91 -7.04
CA ALA A 70 3.51 3.17 -5.77
C ALA A 70 2.18 3.46 -5.07
N ALA A 71 1.76 4.73 -5.04
CA ALA A 71 0.47 5.13 -4.47
C ALA A 71 -0.70 4.45 -5.19
N THR A 72 -0.67 4.42 -6.53
CA THR A 72 -1.70 3.75 -7.34
C THR A 72 -1.73 2.25 -7.07
N SER A 73 -0.57 1.62 -6.91
CA SER A 73 -0.47 0.20 -6.59
C SER A 73 -1.07 -0.12 -5.22
N LEU A 74 -0.80 0.70 -4.21
CA LEU A 74 -1.41 0.55 -2.89
C LEU A 74 -2.92 0.75 -2.93
N ALA A 75 -3.41 1.68 -3.77
CA ALA A 75 -4.81 2.05 -3.83
C ALA A 75 -5.67 1.07 -4.63
N LYS A 76 -5.22 0.68 -5.81
CA LYS A 76 -6.11 -0.02 -6.75
C LYS A 76 -5.46 -0.91 -7.81
N SER A 77 -4.14 -0.85 -8.01
CA SER A 77 -3.47 -1.65 -9.04
C SER A 77 -2.94 -2.96 -8.48
N GLY A 78 -2.69 -3.92 -9.36
CA GLY A 78 -2.10 -5.20 -9.01
C GLY A 78 -3.09 -6.15 -8.34
N LEU A 79 -2.57 -7.04 -7.51
CA LEU A 79 -3.34 -8.14 -6.92
C LEU A 79 -3.62 -8.00 -5.43
N LEU A 80 -3.29 -6.85 -4.83
CA LEU A 80 -3.64 -6.60 -3.43
C LEU A 80 -5.16 -6.69 -3.22
N THR A 81 -5.59 -7.40 -2.20
CA THR A 81 -7.00 -7.44 -1.81
C THR A 81 -7.40 -6.15 -1.08
N GLY A 82 -8.71 -5.90 -0.97
CA GLY A 82 -9.20 -4.76 -0.19
C GLY A 82 -8.73 -4.79 1.26
N GLU A 83 -8.72 -5.96 1.89
CA GLU A 83 -8.23 -6.12 3.26
C GLU A 83 -6.73 -5.82 3.39
N GLN A 84 -5.94 -6.29 2.43
CA GLN A 84 -4.50 -5.99 2.41
C GLN A 84 -4.24 -4.48 2.25
N ARG A 85 -5.01 -3.80 1.41
CA ARG A 85 -4.90 -2.34 1.23
C ARG A 85 -5.19 -1.59 2.52
N LEU A 86 -6.17 -2.03 3.31
CA LEU A 86 -6.49 -1.44 4.60
C LEU A 86 -5.33 -1.54 5.60
N THR A 87 -4.46 -2.53 5.49
CA THR A 87 -3.29 -2.65 6.36
C THR A 87 -2.29 -1.51 6.18
N ALA A 88 -2.33 -0.81 5.06
CA ALA A 88 -1.46 0.34 4.78
C ALA A 88 -1.96 1.63 5.45
N VAL A 89 -3.21 1.69 5.89
CA VAL A 89 -3.83 2.92 6.40
C VAL A 89 -3.06 3.53 7.57
N PRO A 90 -2.65 2.79 8.62
CA PRO A 90 -1.89 3.40 9.72
C PRO A 90 -0.61 4.10 9.27
N GLN A 91 0.16 3.50 8.36
CA GLN A 91 1.38 4.09 7.82
C GLN A 91 1.09 5.33 6.97
N LEU A 92 0.04 5.27 6.16
CA LEU A 92 -0.39 6.43 5.36
C LEU A 92 -0.79 7.60 6.26
N LEU A 93 -1.47 7.33 7.37
CA LEU A 93 -1.82 8.37 8.35
C LEU A 93 -0.57 8.98 9.01
N ASN A 94 0.43 8.15 9.31
CA ASN A 94 1.70 8.64 9.84
C ASN A 94 2.38 9.61 8.85
N LEU A 95 2.30 9.33 7.56
CA LEU A 95 2.86 10.22 6.53
C LEU A 95 2.15 11.59 6.49
N LEU A 96 0.85 11.63 6.75
CA LEU A 96 0.11 12.89 6.85
C LEU A 96 0.55 13.74 8.04
N ASP A 97 0.91 13.10 9.15
CA ASP A 97 1.37 13.77 10.37
C ASP A 97 2.85 14.17 10.33
N ASP A 98 3.60 13.66 9.37
CA ASP A 98 5.04 13.87 9.29
C ASP A 98 5.36 15.17 8.55
N ASP A 99 5.85 16.16 9.28
CA ASP A 99 6.21 17.47 8.72
C ASP A 99 7.34 17.43 7.71
N SER A 100 8.15 16.35 7.73
CA SER A 100 9.24 16.16 6.75
C SER A 100 8.74 15.69 5.39
N VAL A 101 7.51 15.22 5.30
CA VAL A 101 6.90 14.79 4.04
C VAL A 101 6.39 16.01 3.27
N ASP A 102 6.74 16.11 1.98
CA ASP A 102 6.35 17.24 1.16
C ASP A 102 4.85 17.22 0.82
N GLU A 103 4.33 18.38 0.41
CA GLU A 103 2.90 18.55 0.11
C GLU A 103 2.44 17.70 -1.07
N SER A 104 3.30 17.49 -2.06
CA SER A 104 3.01 16.64 -3.22
C SER A 104 2.79 15.19 -2.79
N THR A 105 3.67 14.67 -1.93
CA THR A 105 3.55 13.33 -1.38
C THR A 105 2.33 13.22 -0.47
N LYS A 106 2.04 14.22 0.36
CA LYS A 106 0.82 14.24 1.20
C LYS A 106 -0.44 14.20 0.34
N SER A 107 -0.44 14.86 -0.82
CA SER A 107 -1.57 14.79 -1.76
C SER A 107 -1.77 13.37 -2.30
N LEU A 108 -0.68 12.68 -2.63
CA LEU A 108 -0.74 11.27 -3.05
C LEU A 108 -1.29 10.39 -1.93
N VAL A 109 -0.83 10.61 -0.70
CA VAL A 109 -1.30 9.86 0.48
C VAL A 109 -2.81 10.04 0.66
N CYS A 110 -3.31 11.28 0.55
CA CYS A 110 -4.74 11.57 0.66
C CYS A 110 -5.55 10.84 -0.41
N SER A 111 -5.12 10.91 -1.67
CA SER A 111 -5.79 10.21 -2.77
C SER A 111 -5.80 8.70 -2.56
N THR A 112 -4.70 8.16 -2.06
CA THR A 112 -4.57 6.73 -1.75
C THR A 112 -5.56 6.33 -0.64
N LEU A 113 -5.60 7.10 0.44
CA LEU A 113 -6.53 6.86 1.54
C LEU A 113 -7.99 6.92 1.08
N GLU A 114 -8.35 7.92 0.28
CA GLU A 114 -9.70 8.06 -0.26
C GLU A 114 -10.10 6.86 -1.12
N THR A 115 -9.20 6.39 -1.96
CA THR A 115 -9.45 5.24 -2.82
C THR A 115 -9.59 3.95 -2.02
N ILE A 116 -8.73 3.73 -1.02
CA ILE A 116 -8.76 2.52 -0.19
C ILE A 116 -10.00 2.49 0.69
N THR A 117 -10.37 3.61 1.29
CA THR A 117 -11.37 3.66 2.36
C THR A 117 -12.75 4.09 1.90
N GLY A 118 -12.84 4.84 0.81
CA GLY A 118 -14.07 5.48 0.37
C GLY A 118 -14.45 6.73 1.18
N ALA A 119 -13.69 7.07 2.21
CA ALA A 119 -13.88 8.29 3.00
C ALA A 119 -13.04 9.44 2.43
N SER A 120 -13.35 10.67 2.82
CA SER A 120 -12.64 11.86 2.32
C SER A 120 -12.55 12.91 3.42
N TYR A 121 -11.33 13.13 3.91
CA TYR A 121 -11.00 14.12 4.93
C TYR A 121 -9.84 15.03 4.52
N GLY A 122 -9.46 15.00 3.23
CA GLY A 122 -8.35 15.79 2.73
C GLY A 122 -7.06 15.49 3.49
N LYS A 123 -6.30 16.55 3.80
CA LYS A 123 -5.03 16.43 4.55
C LYS A 123 -5.21 16.54 6.06
N ASN A 124 -6.43 16.44 6.56
CA ASN A 124 -6.71 16.52 7.98
C ASN A 124 -6.43 15.18 8.67
N ALA A 125 -5.21 15.02 9.13
CA ALA A 125 -4.75 13.78 9.76
C ALA A 125 -5.59 13.41 10.99
N ARG A 126 -5.98 14.41 11.79
CA ARG A 126 -6.80 14.17 12.99
C ARG A 126 -8.17 13.60 12.63
N ALA A 127 -8.84 14.16 11.63
CA ALA A 127 -10.13 13.66 11.17
C ALA A 127 -10.01 12.24 10.63
N TRP A 128 -8.96 11.93 9.88
CA TRP A 128 -8.66 10.59 9.40
C TRP A 128 -8.44 9.61 10.54
N ARG A 129 -7.69 10.01 11.57
CA ARG A 129 -7.42 9.13 12.73
C ARG A 129 -8.67 8.87 13.54
N ASP A 130 -9.52 9.87 13.74
CA ASP A 130 -10.80 9.71 14.43
C ASP A 130 -11.71 8.75 13.67
N TRP A 131 -11.81 8.91 12.35
CA TRP A 131 -12.58 8.01 11.50
C TRP A 131 -12.03 6.59 11.57
N TRP A 132 -10.71 6.43 11.47
CA TRP A 132 -10.06 5.11 11.51
C TRP A 132 -10.26 4.41 12.86
N ALA A 133 -10.24 5.15 13.95
CA ALA A 133 -10.46 4.59 15.29
C ALA A 133 -11.87 4.00 15.44
N HIS A 134 -12.85 4.55 14.73
CA HIS A 134 -14.24 4.10 14.77
C HIS A 134 -14.62 3.19 13.61
N HIS A 135 -13.76 3.05 12.62
CA HIS A 135 -14.01 2.20 11.47
C HIS A 135 -13.92 0.72 11.84
N ASP A 136 -14.75 -0.10 11.18
CA ASP A 136 -14.77 -1.55 11.37
C ASP A 136 -13.49 -2.17 10.78
N ARG A 137 -12.49 -2.35 11.62
CA ARG A 137 -11.21 -2.94 11.22
C ARG A 137 -11.35 -4.45 10.99
N PRO A 138 -10.54 -5.03 10.10
CA PRO A 138 -10.52 -6.49 9.92
C PRO A 138 -10.31 -7.27 11.22
N GLU A 139 -9.54 -6.71 12.14
CA GLU A 139 -9.29 -7.29 13.46
C GLU A 139 -10.57 -7.43 14.31
N LYS A 140 -11.55 -6.57 14.08
CA LYS A 140 -12.83 -6.61 14.78
C LYS A 140 -13.83 -7.60 14.16
N ARG A 141 -13.57 -8.05 12.93
CA ARG A 141 -14.42 -8.98 12.22
C ARG A 141 -14.26 -10.44 12.65
N THR A 142 -13.24 -10.72 13.48
CA THR A 142 -13.00 -12.07 13.99
C THR A 142 -13.96 -12.46 15.09
N HIS A 143 -14.78 -11.53 15.59
CA HIS A 143 -15.82 -11.83 16.57
C HIS A 143 -17.17 -12.00 15.86
N PRO A 144 -17.84 -13.14 16.01
CA PRO A 144 -19.19 -13.29 15.49
C PRO A 144 -20.10 -12.22 16.11
N PRO A 145 -21.06 -11.69 15.36
CA PRO A 145 -21.97 -10.70 15.90
C PRO A 145 -22.66 -11.27 17.14
N ARG A 146 -22.52 -10.52 18.25
CA ARG A 146 -23.22 -10.89 19.48
C ARG A 146 -24.72 -10.78 19.23
N GLY A 147 -25.44 -11.86 19.45
CA GLY A 147 -26.90 -11.82 19.40
C GLY A 147 -27.57 -12.80 18.46
N LEU A 148 -26.82 -13.60 17.72
CA LEU A 148 -27.41 -14.66 16.87
C LEU A 148 -27.51 -16.01 17.59
N THR A 149 -27.28 -16.05 18.88
CA THR A 149 -27.53 -17.22 19.72
C THR A 149 -28.91 -17.15 20.32
N GLN A 150 -29.92 -16.91 19.50
CA GLN A 150 -31.29 -16.91 19.96
C GLN A 150 -31.90 -18.25 19.58
N THR A 151 -32.27 -18.99 20.57
CA THR A 151 -33.20 -20.11 20.43
C THR A 151 -34.57 -19.59 20.07
#